data_8bbd9a274d65b57c345c6745b6b06fed
#
_entry.id   8bbd9a274d65b57c345c6745b6b06fed
#
_cell.length_a   1.000
_cell.length_b   1.000
_cell.length_c   1.000
_cell.angle_alpha   90.00
_cell.angle_beta   90.00
_cell.angle_gamma   90.00
#
_symmetry.space_group_name_H-M   'P 1'
#
loop_
_entity.id
_entity.type
_entity.pdbx_description
1 polymer ?
#
loop_
_entity_poly.entity_id
_entity_poly.type
_entity_poly.pdbx_seq_one_letter_code
_entity_poly.pdbx_strand_id
1 'polypeptide(L)'
;QKFLTEYKNHNFYDFQGSTWAPTVVHKEIWKNVNGFSEEFFPGSGSDPDFNMKLWKRGIRIFKGINNFKVYHFGSVVLRDKINKFNKGNKFGSISGKMFLLKWGISIKFFKKFYLLSDIKYEKPLEDPKFSFLFLYKLFLCKVHYLYLKVFYSKLISKSK
;
A
#
# COMPACT_ATOMS: atom_id res chain seq x y z
N GLN A 1 13.93 -12.62 -24.94
CA GLN A 1 13.18 -12.21 -26.16
C GLN A 1 11.77 -12.81 -26.20
N LYS A 2 11.58 -14.13 -25.95
CA LYS A 2 10.26 -14.81 -25.94
C LYS A 2 9.26 -14.13 -25.00
N PHE A 3 9.70 -13.79 -23.78
CA PHE A 3 8.89 -13.11 -22.77
C PHE A 3 8.37 -11.72 -23.23
N LEU A 4 9.21 -10.93 -23.90
CA LEU A 4 8.83 -9.62 -24.44
C LEU A 4 7.81 -9.73 -25.58
N THR A 5 7.89 -10.79 -26.37
CA THR A 5 6.98 -11.04 -27.50
C THR A 5 5.61 -11.48 -27.00
N GLU A 6 5.55 -12.34 -26.00
CA GLU A 6 4.29 -12.80 -25.38
C GLU A 6 3.53 -11.64 -24.71
N TYR A 7 4.23 -10.68 -24.10
CA TYR A 7 3.60 -9.52 -23.46
C TYR A 7 3.08 -8.45 -24.43
N LYS A 8 3.53 -8.42 -25.67
CA LYS A 8 3.02 -7.47 -26.67
C LYS A 8 1.52 -7.65 -26.97
N ASN A 9 1.00 -8.85 -26.76
CA ASN A 9 -0.37 -9.22 -27.09
C ASN A 9 -1.36 -9.06 -25.94
N HIS A 10 -0.91 -8.65 -24.74
CA HIS A 10 -1.81 -8.38 -23.64
C HIS A 10 -2.38 -6.97 -23.70
N ASN A 11 -3.69 -6.88 -23.88
CA ASN A 11 -4.45 -5.65 -23.76
C ASN A 11 -4.69 -5.35 -22.28
N PHE A 12 -3.99 -4.37 -21.75
CA PHE A 12 -4.24 -3.86 -20.41
C PHE A 12 -5.11 -2.62 -20.50
N TYR A 13 -5.98 -2.43 -19.53
CA TYR A 13 -6.66 -1.15 -19.34
C TYR A 13 -5.94 -0.34 -18.26
N ASP A 14 -6.24 0.96 -18.19
CA ASP A 14 -5.74 1.79 -17.10
C ASP A 14 -6.38 1.34 -15.78
N PHE A 15 -5.56 0.93 -14.83
CA PHE A 15 -6.02 0.47 -13.52
C PHE A 15 -6.25 1.63 -12.57
N GLN A 16 -7.22 1.46 -11.69
CA GLN A 16 -7.46 2.34 -10.56
C GLN A 16 -6.61 1.90 -9.36
N GLY A 17 -6.00 2.87 -8.66
CA GLY A 17 -5.51 2.69 -7.31
C GLY A 17 -4.39 1.67 -7.11
N SER A 18 -3.44 1.55 -8.03
CA SER A 18 -2.27 0.68 -7.85
C SER A 18 -1.43 1.09 -6.64
N THR A 19 -0.97 0.10 -5.87
CA THR A 19 0.00 0.27 -4.78
C THR A 19 1.32 -0.43 -5.10
N TRP A 20 1.69 -0.50 -6.37
CA TRP A 20 2.89 -1.15 -6.88
C TRP A 20 3.85 -0.14 -7.51
N ALA A 21 5.14 -0.41 -7.42
CA ALA A 21 6.16 0.30 -8.16
C ALA A 21 6.09 -0.06 -9.68
N PRO A 22 6.47 0.87 -10.58
CA PRO A 22 6.93 2.22 -10.29
C PRO A 22 5.76 3.20 -10.09
N THR A 23 6.01 4.23 -9.30
CA THR A 23 5.09 5.35 -9.13
C THR A 23 5.65 6.59 -9.83
N VAL A 24 4.82 7.24 -10.65
CA VAL A 24 5.15 8.52 -11.27
C VAL A 24 4.35 9.61 -10.56
N VAL A 25 5.04 10.62 -10.07
CA VAL A 25 4.44 11.73 -9.32
C VAL A 25 5.20 13.02 -9.60
N HIS A 26 4.50 14.15 -9.58
CA HIS A 26 5.15 15.45 -9.74
C HIS A 26 6.11 15.73 -8.56
N LYS A 27 7.28 16.30 -8.86
CA LYS A 27 8.35 16.56 -7.87
C LYS A 27 7.87 17.34 -6.64
N GLU A 28 7.03 18.35 -6.84
CA GLU A 28 6.52 19.16 -5.72
C GLU A 28 5.54 18.36 -4.84
N ILE A 29 4.72 17.50 -5.41
CA ILE A 29 3.87 16.59 -4.63
C ILE A 29 4.73 15.64 -3.80
N TRP A 30 5.78 15.06 -4.39
CA TRP A 30 6.74 14.22 -3.69
C TRP A 30 7.35 14.93 -2.48
N LYS A 31 7.84 16.15 -2.66
CA LYS A 31 8.40 16.98 -1.57
C LYS A 31 7.37 17.26 -0.48
N ASN A 32 6.15 17.65 -0.89
CA ASN A 32 5.08 18.02 0.04
C ASN A 32 4.59 16.87 0.92
N VAL A 33 4.81 15.60 0.52
CA VAL A 33 4.49 14.43 1.32
C VAL A 33 5.72 13.79 1.97
N ASN A 34 6.90 14.40 1.84
CA ASN A 34 8.19 13.89 2.31
C ASN A 34 8.51 12.48 1.80
N GLY A 35 8.25 12.22 0.50
CA GLY A 35 8.61 10.98 -0.17
C GLY A 35 8.17 9.69 0.54
N PHE A 36 8.97 8.63 0.45
CA PHE A 36 8.76 7.39 1.20
C PHE A 36 9.16 7.54 2.66
N SER A 37 8.47 6.81 3.54
CA SER A 37 8.76 6.80 4.97
C SER A 37 9.78 5.72 5.30
N GLU A 38 10.87 6.10 5.98
CA GLU A 38 11.98 5.22 6.34
C GLU A 38 11.56 4.06 7.26
N GLU A 39 10.53 4.27 8.07
CA GLU A 39 9.99 3.24 8.97
C GLU A 39 9.52 1.97 8.25
N PHE A 40 9.25 2.04 6.94
CA PHE A 40 8.90 0.88 6.12
C PHE A 40 10.12 0.17 5.50
N PHE A 41 11.34 0.47 5.97
CA PHE A 41 12.52 -0.30 5.55
C PHE A 41 12.33 -1.81 5.84
N PRO A 42 12.69 -2.72 4.94
CA PRO A 42 13.40 -2.54 3.66
C PRO A 42 12.49 -2.30 2.43
N GLY A 43 11.32 -1.68 2.57
CA GLY A 43 10.46 -1.24 1.48
C GLY A 43 9.08 -1.88 1.42
N SER A 44 8.84 -2.98 2.11
CA SER A 44 7.51 -3.60 2.17
C SER A 44 6.51 -2.66 2.86
N GLY A 45 5.45 -2.27 2.16
CA GLY A 45 4.44 -1.34 2.69
C GLY A 45 4.71 0.14 2.41
N SER A 46 5.85 0.51 1.81
CA SER A 46 6.17 1.90 1.46
C SER A 46 5.25 2.48 0.39
N ASP A 47 4.89 1.70 -0.64
CA ASP A 47 3.97 2.15 -1.69
C ASP A 47 2.56 2.47 -1.16
N PRO A 48 1.89 1.59 -0.38
CA PRO A 48 0.61 1.95 0.20
C PRO A 48 0.70 3.11 1.22
N ASP A 49 1.80 3.26 1.96
CA ASP A 49 2.02 4.40 2.84
C ASP A 49 2.12 5.70 2.05
N PHE A 50 2.90 5.69 0.98
CA PHE A 50 3.03 6.84 0.09
C PHE A 50 1.67 7.23 -0.52
N ASN A 51 0.91 6.26 -1.01
CA ASN A 51 -0.43 6.50 -1.54
C ASN A 51 -1.38 7.07 -0.47
N MET A 52 -1.27 6.63 0.79
CA MET A 52 -2.05 7.21 1.89
C MET A 52 -1.66 8.66 2.17
N LYS A 53 -0.38 9.01 2.10
CA LYS A 53 0.08 10.40 2.22
C LYS A 53 -0.50 11.28 1.11
N LEU A 54 -0.48 10.79 -0.13
CA LEU A 54 -1.09 11.47 -1.27
C LEU A 54 -2.60 11.67 -1.06
N TRP A 55 -3.29 10.61 -0.62
CA TRP A 55 -4.72 10.68 -0.30
C TRP A 55 -5.04 11.76 0.74
N LYS A 56 -4.26 11.80 1.83
CA LYS A 56 -4.41 12.79 2.91
C LYS A 56 -4.16 14.23 2.45
N ARG A 57 -3.41 14.42 1.37
CA ARG A 57 -3.18 15.71 0.72
C ARG A 57 -4.23 16.06 -0.34
N GLY A 58 -5.32 15.30 -0.43
CA GLY A 58 -6.41 15.54 -1.37
C GLY A 58 -6.17 15.02 -2.78
N ILE A 59 -5.09 14.29 -3.03
CA ILE A 59 -4.87 13.66 -4.34
C ILE A 59 -5.90 12.53 -4.50
N ARG A 60 -6.60 12.54 -5.64
CA ARG A 60 -7.68 11.59 -5.96
C ARG A 60 -7.47 10.87 -7.28
N ILE A 61 -6.38 11.15 -8.00
CA ILE A 61 -6.03 10.49 -9.25
C ILE A 61 -4.91 9.49 -8.97
N PHE A 62 -5.24 8.21 -9.02
CA PHE A 62 -4.31 7.09 -8.84
C PHE A 62 -4.47 6.17 -10.04
N LYS A 63 -3.99 6.61 -11.18
CA LYS A 63 -4.22 5.96 -12.47
C LYS A 63 -3.00 5.15 -12.91
N GLY A 64 -3.18 3.86 -13.15
CA GLY A 64 -2.23 3.04 -13.88
C GLY A 64 -2.28 3.37 -15.37
N ILE A 65 -1.14 3.34 -16.06
CA ILE A 65 -1.01 3.71 -17.47
C ILE A 65 -0.76 2.43 -18.27
N ASN A 66 -1.75 1.99 -19.04
CA ASN A 66 -1.69 0.74 -19.82
C ASN A 66 -0.58 0.70 -20.87
N ASN A 67 -0.25 1.86 -21.43
CA ASN A 67 0.79 1.98 -22.44
C ASN A 67 2.21 2.02 -21.87
N PHE A 68 2.34 2.18 -20.55
CA PHE A 68 3.62 2.23 -19.86
C PHE A 68 3.88 0.92 -19.13
N LYS A 69 4.62 0.03 -19.76
CA LYS A 69 4.90 -1.31 -19.26
C LYS A 69 6.30 -1.38 -18.68
N VAL A 70 6.41 -1.89 -17.45
CA VAL A 70 7.68 -2.16 -16.77
C VAL A 70 7.67 -3.58 -16.21
N TYR A 71 8.86 -4.17 -16.15
CA TYR A 71 9.03 -5.46 -15.49
C TYR A 71 9.47 -5.29 -14.06
N HIS A 72 8.65 -5.81 -13.13
CA HIS A 72 8.97 -5.83 -11.71
C HIS A 72 9.43 -7.22 -11.29
N PHE A 73 10.73 -7.40 -11.05
CA PHE A 73 11.33 -8.69 -10.68
C PHE A 73 11.05 -9.14 -9.23
N GLY A 74 10.02 -8.58 -8.59
CA GLY A 74 9.50 -9.04 -7.32
C GLY A 74 10.47 -8.96 -6.15
N SER A 75 11.16 -7.83 -6.00
CA SER A 75 12.08 -7.61 -4.85
C SER A 75 13.17 -8.67 -4.69
N VAL A 76 13.71 -9.21 -5.79
CA VAL A 76 14.71 -10.30 -5.76
C VAL A 76 15.86 -9.96 -4.80
N VAL A 77 16.38 -8.73 -4.88
CA VAL A 77 17.51 -8.26 -4.03
C VAL A 77 17.13 -8.14 -2.56
N LEU A 78 15.86 -7.83 -2.25
CA LEU A 78 15.40 -7.60 -0.87
C LEU A 78 14.69 -8.79 -0.26
N ARG A 79 14.39 -9.82 -1.06
CA ARG A 79 13.55 -10.97 -0.64
C ARG A 79 14.07 -11.65 0.61
N ASP A 80 15.37 -11.87 0.70
CA ASP A 80 15.99 -12.53 1.85
C ASP A 80 15.93 -11.65 3.10
N LYS A 81 16.12 -10.33 2.95
CA LYS A 81 15.99 -9.37 4.05
C LYS A 81 14.54 -9.30 4.54
N ILE A 82 13.58 -9.23 3.62
CA ILE A 82 12.14 -9.21 3.94
C ILE A 82 11.71 -10.51 4.60
N ASN A 83 12.17 -11.66 4.11
CA ASN A 83 11.85 -12.97 4.69
C ASN A 83 12.44 -13.12 6.09
N LYS A 84 13.69 -12.71 6.31
CA LYS A 84 14.30 -12.70 7.65
C LYS A 84 13.54 -11.77 8.60
N PHE A 85 13.15 -10.58 8.14
CA PHE A 85 12.41 -9.61 8.93
C PHE A 85 10.99 -10.08 9.29
N ASN A 86 10.33 -10.84 8.41
CA ASN A 86 8.98 -11.38 8.64
C ASN A 86 8.97 -12.77 9.32
N LYS A 87 10.12 -13.41 9.48
CA LYS A 87 10.24 -14.76 10.06
C LYS A 87 9.75 -14.76 11.52
N GLY A 88 8.76 -15.60 11.81
CA GLY A 88 8.16 -15.69 13.15
C GLY A 88 6.90 -14.84 13.39
N ASN A 89 6.47 -14.03 12.44
CA ASN A 89 5.25 -13.23 12.59
C ASN A 89 3.99 -14.03 12.22
N LYS A 90 3.32 -14.59 13.23
CA LYS A 90 2.04 -15.35 13.07
C LYS A 90 0.84 -14.47 12.66
N PHE A 91 0.91 -13.13 12.83
CA PHE A 91 -0.20 -12.19 12.68
C PHE A 91 -0.04 -11.21 11.50
N GLY A 92 0.49 -11.69 10.36
CA GLY A 92 0.72 -10.88 9.18
C GLY A 92 2.10 -10.20 9.14
N SER A 93 2.40 -9.53 8.03
CA SER A 93 3.69 -8.87 7.84
C SER A 93 3.88 -7.70 8.82
N ILE A 94 5.10 -7.47 9.26
CA ILE A 94 5.47 -6.32 10.12
C ILE A 94 5.00 -5.00 9.47
N SER A 95 5.23 -4.85 8.18
CA SER A 95 4.81 -3.66 7.42
C SER A 95 3.29 -3.43 7.44
N GLY A 96 2.49 -4.49 7.40
CA GLY A 96 1.03 -4.38 7.53
C GLY A 96 0.61 -3.90 8.91
N LYS A 97 1.30 -4.33 9.97
CA LYS A 97 1.07 -3.86 11.34
C LYS A 97 1.50 -2.40 11.51
N MET A 98 2.67 -2.02 10.98
CA MET A 98 3.16 -0.65 10.99
C MET A 98 2.20 0.29 10.26
N PHE A 99 1.70 -0.11 9.09
CA PHE A 99 0.69 0.65 8.36
C PHE A 99 -0.59 0.85 9.19
N LEU A 100 -1.08 -0.23 9.83
CA LEU A 100 -2.26 -0.17 10.69
C LEU A 100 -2.03 0.74 11.91
N LEU A 101 -0.87 0.67 12.55
CA LEU A 101 -0.52 1.53 13.68
C LEU A 101 -0.40 3.01 13.28
N LYS A 102 0.15 3.29 12.11
CA LYS A 102 0.31 4.65 11.59
C LYS A 102 -1.02 5.28 11.17
N TRP A 103 -1.85 4.54 10.44
CA TRP A 103 -3.03 5.06 9.76
C TRP A 103 -4.38 4.66 10.40
N GLY A 104 -4.37 3.71 11.33
CA GLY A 104 -5.57 3.21 12.01
C GLY A 104 -6.48 2.34 11.15
N ILE A 105 -6.04 1.98 9.94
CA ILE A 105 -6.72 1.09 8.99
C ILE A 105 -5.71 0.15 8.33
N SER A 106 -6.14 -1.01 7.86
CA SER A 106 -5.25 -1.94 7.17
C SER A 106 -5.03 -1.53 5.72
N ILE A 107 -3.91 -2.00 5.12
CA ILE A 107 -3.63 -1.82 3.68
C ILE A 107 -4.79 -2.36 2.83
N LYS A 108 -5.35 -3.54 3.19
CA LYS A 108 -6.50 -4.13 2.47
C LYS A 108 -7.73 -3.24 2.53
N PHE A 109 -7.99 -2.61 3.69
CA PHE A 109 -9.09 -1.67 3.85
C PHE A 109 -8.88 -0.43 2.97
N PHE A 110 -7.70 0.15 3.00
CA PHE A 110 -7.33 1.31 2.19
C PHE A 110 -7.47 1.03 0.69
N LYS A 111 -6.91 -0.08 0.21
CA LYS A 111 -7.04 -0.50 -1.19
C LYS A 111 -8.50 -0.65 -1.62
N LYS A 112 -9.33 -1.30 -0.78
CA LYS A 112 -10.71 -1.62 -1.12
C LYS A 112 -11.63 -0.41 -1.11
N PHE A 113 -11.54 0.45 -0.10
CA PHE A 113 -12.55 1.48 0.14
C PHE A 113 -12.10 2.88 -0.27
N TYR A 114 -10.81 3.15 -0.31
CA TYR A 114 -10.27 4.45 -0.69
C TYR A 114 -9.74 4.45 -2.12
N LEU A 115 -8.87 3.51 -2.44
CA LEU A 115 -8.24 3.47 -3.76
C LEU A 115 -9.08 2.76 -4.82
N LEU A 116 -10.08 1.95 -4.43
CA LEU A 116 -10.84 1.08 -5.34
C LEU A 116 -9.89 0.31 -6.28
N SER A 117 -8.84 -0.30 -5.68
CA SER A 117 -7.77 -0.94 -6.45
C SER A 117 -8.28 -2.08 -7.32
N ASP A 118 -7.57 -2.30 -8.42
CA ASP A 118 -7.75 -3.44 -9.32
C ASP A 118 -9.01 -3.37 -10.21
N ILE A 119 -9.68 -2.21 -10.27
CA ILE A 119 -10.73 -1.94 -11.26
C ILE A 119 -10.21 -1.02 -12.38
N LYS A 120 -10.97 -0.90 -13.47
CA LYS A 120 -10.68 0.05 -14.53
C LYS A 120 -10.79 1.48 -14.02
N TYR A 121 -9.82 2.31 -14.39
CA TYR A 121 -9.89 3.73 -14.10
C TYR A 121 -10.98 4.41 -14.93
N GLU A 122 -11.89 5.10 -14.30
CA GLU A 122 -12.94 5.86 -14.97
C GLU A 122 -12.86 7.36 -14.66
N LYS A 123 -12.64 7.71 -13.40
CA LYS A 123 -12.64 9.10 -12.92
C LYS A 123 -11.80 9.25 -11.64
N PRO A 124 -11.49 10.49 -11.21
CA PRO A 124 -10.91 10.71 -9.90
C PRO A 124 -11.73 10.07 -8.79
N LEU A 125 -11.05 9.57 -7.77
CA LEU A 125 -11.68 8.93 -6.63
C LEU A 125 -12.48 9.94 -5.80
N GLU A 126 -13.57 9.46 -5.24
CA GLU A 126 -14.38 10.17 -4.25
C GLU A 126 -14.07 9.66 -2.83
N ASP A 127 -14.50 10.40 -1.81
CA ASP A 127 -14.39 9.91 -0.45
C ASP A 127 -15.24 8.65 -0.25
N PRO A 128 -14.78 7.68 0.57
CA PRO A 128 -15.46 6.41 0.74
C PRO A 128 -16.90 6.59 1.25
N LYS A 129 -17.86 5.92 0.62
CA LYS A 129 -19.24 5.89 1.09
C LYS A 129 -19.36 4.96 2.29
N PHE A 130 -20.07 5.43 3.33
CA PHE A 130 -20.34 4.65 4.53
C PHE A 130 -21.44 3.60 4.25
N SER A 131 -20.99 2.38 3.97
CA SER A 131 -21.87 1.20 3.87
C SER A 131 -21.73 0.34 5.12
N PHE A 132 -22.68 -0.58 5.37
CA PHE A 132 -22.58 -1.54 6.46
C PHE A 132 -21.24 -2.32 6.40
N LEU A 133 -20.85 -2.77 5.20
CA LEU A 133 -19.58 -3.47 5.01
C LEU A 133 -18.36 -2.58 5.34
N PHE A 134 -18.41 -1.29 4.97
CA PHE A 134 -17.35 -0.34 5.31
C PHE A 134 -17.22 -0.23 6.83
N LEU A 135 -18.33 0.03 7.53
CA LEU A 135 -18.36 0.19 9.00
C LEU A 135 -17.88 -1.07 9.73
N TYR A 136 -18.37 -2.24 9.30
CA TYR A 136 -17.93 -3.52 9.86
C TYR A 136 -16.42 -3.74 9.70
N LYS A 137 -15.88 -3.53 8.49
CA LYS A 137 -14.44 -3.67 8.24
C LYS A 137 -13.61 -2.61 8.96
N LEU A 138 -14.12 -1.39 9.10
CA LEU A 138 -13.48 -0.35 9.88
C LEU A 138 -13.42 -0.73 11.36
N PHE A 139 -14.52 -1.25 11.92
CA PHE A 139 -14.55 -1.75 13.29
C PHE A 139 -13.49 -2.83 13.52
N LEU A 140 -13.38 -3.82 12.63
CA LEU A 140 -12.33 -4.85 12.72
C LEU A 140 -10.92 -4.25 12.66
N CYS A 141 -10.71 -3.23 11.85
CA CYS A 141 -9.41 -2.52 11.82
C CYS A 141 -9.14 -1.83 13.18
N LYS A 142 -10.15 -1.21 13.79
CA LYS A 142 -10.00 -0.52 15.09
C LYS A 142 -9.73 -1.50 16.24
N VAL A 143 -10.40 -2.63 16.29
CA VAL A 143 -10.12 -3.70 17.26
C VAL A 143 -8.67 -4.20 17.10
N HIS A 144 -8.24 -4.48 15.87
CA HIS A 144 -6.86 -4.92 15.62
C HIS A 144 -5.84 -3.82 15.93
N TYR A 145 -6.13 -2.57 15.64
CA TYR A 145 -5.29 -1.42 16.01
C TYR A 145 -5.09 -1.33 17.53
N LEU A 146 -6.18 -1.41 18.30
CA LEU A 146 -6.12 -1.37 19.76
C LEU A 146 -5.32 -2.54 20.32
N TYR A 147 -5.56 -3.75 19.81
CA TYR A 147 -4.76 -4.93 20.15
C TYR A 147 -3.27 -4.67 19.92
N LEU A 148 -2.87 -4.20 18.75
CA LEU A 148 -1.47 -3.92 18.44
C LEU A 148 -0.90 -2.82 19.33
N LYS A 149 -1.66 -1.77 19.62
CA LYS A 149 -1.23 -0.66 20.49
C LYS A 149 -0.92 -1.14 21.89
N VAL A 150 -1.73 -2.03 22.46
CA VAL A 150 -1.54 -2.56 23.81
C VAL A 150 -0.38 -3.57 23.86
N PHE A 151 -0.30 -4.48 22.92
CA PHE A 151 0.65 -5.59 22.98
C PHE A 151 1.98 -5.28 22.30
N TYR A 152 2.00 -4.46 21.25
CA TYR A 152 3.22 -4.13 20.52
C TYR A 152 4.03 -3.02 21.18
N SER A 153 3.39 -2.09 21.90
CA SER A 153 4.11 -1.07 22.67
C SER A 153 5.00 -1.70 23.75
N LYS A 154 4.54 -2.80 24.36
CA LYS A 154 5.32 -3.58 25.35
C LYS A 154 6.54 -4.30 24.72
N LEU A 155 6.50 -4.61 23.42
CA LEU A 155 7.61 -5.26 22.71
C LEU A 155 8.67 -4.25 22.28
N ILE A 156 8.28 -3.07 21.85
CA ILE A 156 9.22 -2.00 21.45
C ILE A 156 9.94 -1.41 22.68
N SER A 157 9.28 -1.32 23.82
CA SER A 157 9.90 -0.85 25.08
C SER A 157 10.90 -1.85 25.69
N LYS A 158 10.84 -3.12 25.31
CA LYS A 158 11.78 -4.16 25.77
C LYS A 158 12.99 -4.35 24.84
N SER A 159 12.99 -3.73 23.65
CA SER A 159 14.09 -3.85 22.66
C SER A 159 15.01 -2.61 22.62
N LYS A 160 14.76 -1.64 23.50
CA LYS A 160 15.69 -0.55 23.84
C LYS A 160 16.41 -0.88 25.15
#